data_b4171ba2a9a7e1b7afd11daae3eaf258
#
_entry.id   b4171ba2a9a7e1b7afd11daae3eaf258
#
_cell.length_a   1.000
_cell.length_b   1.000
_cell.length_c   1.000
_cell.angle_alpha   90.00
_cell.angle_beta   90.00
_cell.angle_gamma   90.00
#
_symmetry.space_group_name_H-M   'P 1'
#
loop_
_entity.id
_entity.type
_entity.pdbx_description
1 polymer ?
#
loop_
_entity_poly.entity_id
_entity_poly.type
_entity_poly.pdbx_seq_one_letter_code
_entity_poly.pdbx_strand_id
1 'polypeptide(L)'
;MPQSRHRKTGKGRKRNKGLYAATKPRPPAGRNRQVRIIAIGVVLALAVGAIVYMVKNRAGKTAPEITTPSGLKYTKLVEGKGATPQRGQTVTVHYTGTLEGGRQFDSSRDRGKPADFRIGVGVVIKGWDEALMMMKVGDRWKLVIPSALGYGPQGRPPDIPGNATLIFDVELLGVK
;
A
#
# COMPACT_ATOMS: atom_id res chain seq x y z
N MET A 1 -59.74 -42.55 -84.25
CA MET A 1 -58.91 -42.42 -85.46
C MET A 1 -58.06 -41.17 -85.35
N PRO A 2 -56.91 -41.10 -85.92
CA PRO A 2 -55.73 -41.92 -85.73
C PRO A 2 -54.47 -41.06 -85.47
N GLN A 3 -53.42 -41.77 -85.06
CA GLN A 3 -52.03 -41.65 -85.57
C GLN A 3 -51.25 -40.36 -85.19
N SER A 4 -49.98 -40.34 -85.03
CA SER A 4 -48.91 -41.31 -85.07
C SER A 4 -47.58 -40.59 -84.77
N ARG A 5 -46.64 -41.28 -84.19
CA ARG A 5 -45.17 -41.26 -84.51
C ARG A 5 -44.45 -39.92 -84.55
N HIS A 6 -43.29 -39.76 -83.95
CA HIS A 6 -41.99 -40.40 -84.06
C HIS A 6 -40.97 -39.55 -83.29
N ARG A 7 -40.21 -40.12 -82.37
CA ARG A 7 -38.74 -40.42 -82.48
C ARG A 7 -37.82 -39.26 -82.80
N LYS A 8 -36.95 -38.94 -81.85
CA LYS A 8 -35.46 -39.15 -81.92
C LYS A 8 -34.73 -38.40 -80.77
N THR A 9 -34.13 -39.13 -79.93
CA THR A 9 -32.70 -39.22 -79.66
C THR A 9 -31.87 -37.93 -79.78
N GLY A 10 -31.38 -37.44 -78.64
CA GLY A 10 -30.35 -36.47 -78.63
C GLY A 10 -29.56 -36.65 -77.30
N LYS A 11 -28.51 -37.45 -77.34
CA LYS A 11 -27.51 -37.58 -76.26
C LYS A 11 -26.79 -36.25 -76.06
N GLY A 12 -27.15 -35.49 -75.03
CA GLY A 12 -26.38 -34.35 -74.52
C GLY A 12 -25.53 -34.75 -73.37
N ARG A 13 -24.28 -35.07 -73.64
CA ARG A 13 -23.19 -35.38 -72.67
C ARG A 13 -22.83 -34.11 -71.88
N LYS A 14 -23.47 -33.90 -70.72
CA LYS A 14 -23.05 -32.81 -69.79
C LYS A 14 -21.71 -33.15 -69.15
N ARG A 15 -20.68 -32.45 -69.58
CA ARG A 15 -19.34 -32.44 -68.94
C ARG A 15 -19.53 -31.93 -67.53
N ASN A 16 -19.30 -32.80 -66.54
CA ASN A 16 -19.05 -32.40 -65.13
C ASN A 16 -17.78 -31.61 -65.11
N LYS A 17 -17.86 -30.29 -65.02
CA LYS A 17 -16.77 -29.44 -64.54
C LYS A 17 -16.71 -29.63 -63.02
N GLY A 18 -15.76 -30.48 -62.55
CA GLY A 18 -15.43 -30.59 -61.16
C GLY A 18 -14.97 -29.22 -60.66
N LEU A 19 -15.77 -28.59 -59.78
CA LEU A 19 -15.31 -27.51 -58.95
C LEU A 19 -14.37 -28.10 -57.92
N TYR A 20 -13.09 -27.97 -58.15
CA TYR A 20 -12.12 -28.08 -57.10
C TYR A 20 -12.24 -26.87 -56.21
N ALA A 21 -13.08 -26.96 -55.15
CA ALA A 21 -13.07 -26.04 -54.09
C ALA A 21 -11.71 -26.21 -53.35
N ALA A 22 -10.81 -25.25 -53.58
CA ALA A 22 -9.58 -25.18 -52.83
C ALA A 22 -9.92 -24.94 -51.35
N THR A 23 -9.91 -25.99 -50.57
CA THR A 23 -10.00 -25.90 -49.13
C THR A 23 -8.75 -25.19 -48.64
N LYS A 24 -8.89 -23.90 -48.22
CA LYS A 24 -7.84 -23.18 -47.51
C LYS A 24 -7.41 -24.00 -46.28
N PRO A 25 -6.12 -24.25 -46.12
CA PRO A 25 -5.62 -24.94 -44.93
C PRO A 25 -6.01 -24.15 -43.69
N ARG A 26 -6.72 -24.77 -42.74
CA ARG A 26 -7.00 -24.20 -41.42
C ARG A 26 -5.69 -24.05 -40.71
N PRO A 27 -5.37 -22.86 -40.13
CA PRO A 27 -4.17 -22.69 -39.30
C PRO A 27 -4.27 -23.63 -38.10
N PRO A 28 -3.16 -24.23 -37.66
CA PRO A 28 -3.14 -25.14 -36.51
C PRO A 28 -3.60 -24.42 -35.25
N ALA A 29 -4.74 -24.87 -34.71
CA ALA A 29 -5.44 -24.24 -33.58
C ALA A 29 -4.71 -24.34 -32.22
N GLY A 30 -3.56 -24.99 -32.16
CA GLY A 30 -2.84 -25.25 -30.91
C GLY A 30 -1.73 -24.24 -30.56
N ARG A 31 -1.07 -23.67 -31.57
CA ARG A 31 0.16 -22.88 -31.36
C ARG A 31 -0.09 -21.49 -30.78
N ASN A 32 -1.20 -20.88 -31.12
CA ASN A 32 -1.55 -19.53 -30.63
C ASN A 32 -2.03 -19.49 -29.16
N ARG A 33 -2.53 -20.63 -28.65
CA ARG A 33 -3.00 -20.70 -27.26
C ARG A 33 -1.82 -20.82 -26.28
N GLN A 34 -0.80 -21.61 -26.61
CA GLN A 34 0.40 -21.74 -25.78
C GLN A 34 1.22 -20.46 -25.76
N VAL A 35 1.36 -19.77 -26.91
CA VAL A 35 2.06 -18.46 -26.98
C VAL A 35 1.35 -17.40 -26.14
N ARG A 36 0.02 -17.39 -26.12
CA ARG A 36 -0.76 -16.46 -25.28
C ARG A 36 -0.60 -16.75 -23.79
N ILE A 37 -0.58 -18.02 -23.39
CA ILE A 37 -0.39 -18.42 -21.98
C ILE A 37 1.02 -18.04 -21.51
N ILE A 38 2.04 -18.25 -22.31
CA ILE A 38 3.43 -17.88 -22.00
C ILE A 38 3.56 -16.35 -21.91
N ALA A 39 2.95 -15.60 -22.85
CA ALA A 39 2.98 -14.15 -22.82
C ALA A 39 2.29 -13.55 -21.57
N ILE A 40 1.16 -14.10 -21.14
CA ILE A 40 0.46 -13.71 -19.91
C ILE A 40 1.31 -14.03 -18.68
N GLY A 41 1.94 -15.21 -18.63
CA GLY A 41 2.84 -15.60 -17.55
C GLY A 41 4.05 -14.66 -17.40
N VAL A 42 4.65 -14.27 -18.52
CA VAL A 42 5.78 -13.30 -18.52
C VAL A 42 5.34 -11.92 -18.05
N VAL A 43 4.19 -11.42 -18.50
CA VAL A 43 3.65 -10.11 -18.06
C VAL A 43 3.33 -10.12 -16.57
N LEU A 44 2.74 -11.18 -16.04
CA LEU A 44 2.47 -11.33 -14.61
C LEU A 44 3.78 -11.41 -13.79
N ALA A 45 4.78 -12.14 -14.26
CA ALA A 45 6.08 -12.23 -13.60
C ALA A 45 6.80 -10.87 -13.57
N LEU A 46 6.74 -10.11 -14.66
CA LEU A 46 7.29 -8.74 -14.72
C LEU A 46 6.52 -7.78 -13.82
N ALA A 47 5.19 -7.89 -13.74
CA ALA A 47 4.37 -7.07 -12.84
C ALA A 47 4.69 -7.37 -11.37
N VAL A 48 4.80 -8.66 -10.99
CA VAL A 48 5.20 -9.06 -9.64
C VAL A 48 6.63 -8.61 -9.34
N GLY A 49 7.56 -8.76 -10.29
CA GLY A 49 8.93 -8.27 -10.16
C GLY A 49 9.00 -6.75 -9.97
N ALA A 50 8.21 -6.00 -10.72
CA ALA A 50 8.10 -4.55 -10.57
C ALA A 50 7.52 -4.13 -9.22
N ILE A 51 6.49 -4.85 -8.73
CA ILE A 51 5.89 -4.61 -7.40
C ILE A 51 6.92 -4.91 -6.31
N VAL A 52 7.60 -6.04 -6.37
CA VAL A 52 8.66 -6.42 -5.41
C VAL A 52 9.82 -5.43 -5.46
N TYR A 53 10.23 -4.98 -6.64
CA TYR A 53 11.25 -3.95 -6.82
C TYR A 53 10.81 -2.60 -6.23
N MET A 54 9.55 -2.17 -6.47
CA MET A 54 9.01 -0.95 -5.89
C MET A 54 8.91 -1.03 -4.35
N VAL A 55 8.49 -2.19 -3.80
CA VAL A 55 8.43 -2.39 -2.35
C VAL A 55 9.81 -2.38 -1.73
N LYS A 56 10.80 -3.08 -2.32
CA LYS A 56 12.20 -3.06 -1.84
C LYS A 56 12.84 -1.68 -1.96
N ASN A 57 12.57 -0.93 -3.04
CA ASN A 57 13.14 0.41 -3.23
C ASN A 57 12.47 1.48 -2.35
N ARG A 58 11.21 1.25 -1.92
CA ARG A 58 10.58 2.09 -0.88
C ARG A 58 11.14 1.85 0.51
N ALA A 59 11.57 0.62 0.81
CA ALA A 59 12.21 0.29 2.09
C ALA A 59 13.63 0.89 2.25
N GLY A 60 14.25 1.38 1.17
CA GLY A 60 15.60 1.94 1.19
C GLY A 60 15.70 3.46 1.32
N LYS A 61 14.61 4.20 1.23
CA LYS A 61 14.58 5.64 1.53
C LYS A 61 14.06 5.83 2.95
N THR A 62 14.94 5.71 3.95
CA THR A 62 14.67 6.26 5.28
C THR A 62 14.33 7.74 5.10
N ALA A 63 13.09 8.13 5.43
CA ALA A 63 12.73 9.54 5.43
C ALA A 63 13.71 10.30 6.34
N PRO A 64 14.12 11.52 5.98
CA PRO A 64 15.10 12.27 6.74
C PRO A 64 14.60 12.49 8.18
N GLU A 65 15.50 12.30 9.14
CA GLU A 65 15.26 12.71 10.53
C GLU A 65 15.40 14.24 10.62
N ILE A 66 14.40 14.88 11.18
CA ILE A 66 14.33 16.32 11.39
C ILE A 66 14.45 16.58 12.88
N THR A 67 15.29 17.55 13.26
CA THR A 67 15.45 17.98 14.65
C THR A 67 14.86 19.38 14.81
N THR A 68 13.98 19.55 15.81
CA THR A 68 13.42 20.86 16.15
C THR A 68 14.36 21.64 17.08
N PRO A 69 14.16 22.95 17.23
CA PRO A 69 14.96 23.75 18.15
C PRO A 69 14.88 23.31 19.63
N SER A 70 13.82 22.61 20.02
CA SER A 70 13.67 22.04 21.38
C SER A 70 14.51 20.79 21.60
N GLY A 71 15.05 20.19 20.51
CA GLY A 71 15.76 18.91 20.53
C GLY A 71 14.89 17.69 20.28
N LEU A 72 13.59 17.87 20.01
CA LEU A 72 12.74 16.78 19.52
C LEU A 72 13.22 16.36 18.13
N LYS A 73 13.36 15.03 17.92
CA LYS A 73 13.65 14.51 16.61
C LYS A 73 12.46 13.70 16.09
N TYR A 74 12.18 13.84 14.81
CA TYR A 74 11.12 13.07 14.19
C TYR A 74 11.44 12.65 12.75
N THR A 75 10.86 11.53 12.34
CA THR A 75 10.92 11.01 10.98
C THR A 75 9.50 10.76 10.51
N LYS A 76 9.09 11.35 9.41
CA LYS A 76 7.78 11.11 8.80
C LYS A 76 7.77 9.75 8.10
N LEU A 77 7.05 8.78 8.62
CA LEU A 77 6.90 7.45 8.04
C LEU A 77 5.78 7.42 7.00
N VAL A 78 4.69 8.15 7.28
CA VAL A 78 3.55 8.35 6.39
C VAL A 78 3.14 9.81 6.44
N GLU A 79 2.83 10.41 5.31
CA GLU A 79 2.29 11.77 5.20
C GLU A 79 0.77 11.76 5.09
N GLY A 80 0.10 12.31 6.11
CA GLY A 80 -1.34 12.55 6.14
C GLY A 80 -1.74 13.79 5.37
N LYS A 81 -3.02 13.87 5.04
CA LYS A 81 -3.61 15.01 4.30
C LYS A 81 -4.76 15.66 5.06
N GLY A 82 -5.05 15.20 6.27
CA GLY A 82 -6.15 15.72 7.08
C GLY A 82 -5.78 16.99 7.83
N ALA A 83 -6.66 17.39 8.76
CA ALA A 83 -6.49 18.59 9.56
C ALA A 83 -5.28 18.50 10.50
N THR A 84 -4.64 19.64 10.75
CA THR A 84 -3.63 19.78 11.80
C THR A 84 -4.33 20.16 13.11
N PRO A 85 -4.06 19.42 14.21
CA PRO A 85 -4.65 19.72 15.50
C PRO A 85 -4.23 21.08 16.04
N GLN A 86 -5.11 21.71 16.79
CA GLN A 86 -4.85 22.98 17.45
C GLN A 86 -4.73 22.78 18.97
N ARG A 87 -4.08 23.74 19.61
CA ARG A 87 -3.95 23.78 21.07
C ARG A 87 -5.28 23.58 21.78
N GLY A 88 -5.34 22.65 22.71
CA GLY A 88 -6.53 22.36 23.51
C GLY A 88 -7.49 21.36 22.89
N GLN A 89 -7.27 20.96 21.65
CA GLN A 89 -8.08 19.91 21.01
C GLN A 89 -7.68 18.52 21.52
N THR A 90 -8.60 17.59 21.35
CA THR A 90 -8.38 16.15 21.64
C THR A 90 -8.00 15.43 20.34
N VAL A 91 -6.89 14.72 20.37
CA VAL A 91 -6.43 13.86 19.27
C VAL A 91 -6.67 12.40 19.61
N THR A 92 -7.01 11.63 18.59
CA THR A 92 -7.11 10.17 18.66
C THR A 92 -5.89 9.58 17.94
N VAL A 93 -5.09 8.76 18.65
CA VAL A 93 -3.84 8.22 18.11
C VAL A 93 -3.70 6.72 18.38
N HIS A 94 -3.00 6.04 17.47
CA HIS A 94 -2.28 4.82 17.80
C HIS A 94 -0.82 5.11 18.06
N TYR A 95 -0.24 4.43 19.05
CA TYR A 95 1.17 4.60 19.37
C TYR A 95 1.78 3.33 19.97
N THR A 96 3.10 3.25 19.86
CA THR A 96 3.95 2.30 20.57
C THR A 96 5.16 3.07 21.10
N GLY A 97 5.41 2.99 22.40
CA GLY A 97 6.52 3.64 23.08
C GLY A 97 7.58 2.63 23.52
N THR A 98 8.84 2.90 23.16
CA THR A 98 9.99 2.08 23.50
C THR A 98 11.12 2.93 24.06
N LEU A 99 12.02 2.33 24.86
CA LEU A 99 13.31 2.90 25.24
C LEU A 99 14.33 2.70 24.11
N GLU A 100 15.48 3.39 24.16
CA GLU A 100 16.57 3.24 23.18
C GLU A 100 17.03 1.79 23.01
N GLY A 101 17.00 0.97 24.08
CA GLY A 101 17.31 -0.46 24.03
C GLY A 101 16.20 -1.33 23.42
N GLY A 102 15.13 -0.74 22.88
CA GLY A 102 14.03 -1.46 22.24
C GLY A 102 12.99 -2.01 23.21
N ARG A 103 13.17 -1.90 24.53
CA ARG A 103 12.16 -2.35 25.50
C ARG A 103 10.93 -1.47 25.41
N GLN A 104 9.79 -2.09 25.06
CA GLN A 104 8.50 -1.43 25.03
C GLN A 104 7.99 -1.17 26.45
N PHE A 105 7.44 0.01 26.69
CA PHE A 105 6.85 0.37 27.96
C PHE A 105 5.35 0.69 27.85
N ASP A 106 4.85 1.04 26.67
CA ASP A 106 3.42 1.30 26.46
C ASP A 106 3.04 1.16 24.98
N SER A 107 1.80 0.67 24.69
CA SER A 107 1.29 0.53 23.34
C SER A 107 -0.24 0.54 23.34
N SER A 108 -0.84 1.43 22.57
CA SER A 108 -2.27 1.42 22.29
C SER A 108 -2.64 0.31 21.30
N ARG A 109 -1.67 -0.11 20.48
CA ARG A 109 -1.89 -1.19 19.50
C ARG A 109 -2.08 -2.53 20.19
N ASP A 110 -1.29 -2.81 21.23
CA ASP A 110 -1.41 -4.04 22.02
C ASP A 110 -2.73 -4.09 22.80
N ARG A 111 -3.26 -2.94 23.18
CA ARG A 111 -4.60 -2.83 23.78
C ARG A 111 -5.75 -2.97 22.78
N GLY A 112 -5.45 -3.02 21.47
CA GLY A 112 -6.43 -3.18 20.40
C GLY A 112 -7.33 -1.96 20.19
N LYS A 113 -7.04 -0.80 20.78
CA LYS A 113 -7.85 0.42 20.65
C LYS A 113 -6.96 1.68 20.69
N PRO A 114 -7.30 2.71 19.90
CA PRO A 114 -6.62 4.00 19.97
C PRO A 114 -6.86 4.70 21.31
N ALA A 115 -6.04 5.70 21.58
CA ALA A 115 -6.13 6.51 22.78
C ALA A 115 -6.38 7.98 22.42
N ASP A 116 -7.16 8.65 23.26
CA ASP A 116 -7.50 10.06 23.12
C ASP A 116 -6.64 10.89 24.11
N PHE A 117 -6.05 12.00 23.61
CA PHE A 117 -5.24 12.91 24.41
C PHE A 117 -5.57 14.35 24.07
N ARG A 118 -5.71 15.20 25.10
CA ARG A 118 -5.78 16.64 24.91
C ARG A 118 -4.37 17.20 24.80
N ILE A 119 -4.11 17.96 23.72
CA ILE A 119 -2.74 18.40 23.38
C ILE A 119 -2.54 19.91 23.50
N GLY A 120 -1.26 20.32 23.60
CA GLY A 120 -0.84 21.72 23.69
C GLY A 120 -1.12 22.34 25.04
N VAL A 121 -1.54 21.60 26.05
CA VAL A 121 -1.95 22.08 27.38
C VAL A 121 -1.19 21.44 28.53
N GLY A 122 -0.13 20.67 28.25
CA GLY A 122 0.73 20.08 29.25
C GLY A 122 0.15 18.83 29.93
N VAL A 123 -0.85 18.20 29.35
CA VAL A 123 -1.43 16.92 29.86
C VAL A 123 -0.60 15.72 29.45
N VAL A 124 0.11 15.83 28.32
CA VAL A 124 1.06 14.85 27.82
C VAL A 124 2.49 15.37 27.96
N ILE A 125 3.50 14.51 27.74
CA ILE A 125 4.90 14.95 27.74
C ILE A 125 5.14 16.01 26.66
N LYS A 126 6.07 16.94 26.91
CA LYS A 126 6.33 18.11 26.04
C LYS A 126 6.60 17.74 24.60
N GLY A 127 7.35 16.65 24.37
CA GLY A 127 7.64 16.16 23.02
C GLY A 127 6.39 15.72 22.26
N TRP A 128 5.37 15.20 22.93
CA TRP A 128 4.08 14.87 22.34
C TRP A 128 3.25 16.13 22.04
N ASP A 129 3.17 17.07 23.00
CA ASP A 129 2.49 18.34 22.78
C ASP A 129 3.04 19.06 21.54
N GLU A 130 4.37 19.06 21.38
CA GLU A 130 5.04 19.67 20.24
C GLU A 130 4.76 18.90 18.94
N ALA A 131 5.02 17.58 18.93
CA ALA A 131 4.89 16.77 17.72
C ALA A 131 3.46 16.75 17.18
N LEU A 132 2.47 16.49 18.04
CA LEU A 132 1.08 16.32 17.62
C LEU A 132 0.46 17.63 17.08
N MET A 133 0.93 18.80 17.52
CA MET A 133 0.52 20.07 16.92
C MET A 133 1.15 20.35 15.55
N MET A 134 2.19 19.59 15.16
CA MET A 134 2.80 19.68 13.81
C MET A 134 2.27 18.61 12.87
N MET A 135 1.69 17.53 13.38
CA MET A 135 1.15 16.41 12.60
C MET A 135 -0.17 16.77 11.94
N LYS A 136 -0.50 16.05 10.86
CA LYS A 136 -1.82 16.07 10.21
C LYS A 136 -2.52 14.73 10.44
N VAL A 137 -3.83 14.73 10.46
CA VAL A 137 -4.59 13.47 10.47
C VAL A 137 -4.19 12.60 9.29
N GLY A 138 -3.84 11.36 9.59
CA GLY A 138 -3.25 10.38 8.66
C GLY A 138 -1.72 10.33 8.69
N ASP A 139 -1.04 11.23 9.40
CA ASP A 139 0.41 11.14 9.60
C ASP A 139 0.76 9.96 10.51
N ARG A 140 1.89 9.32 10.20
CA ARG A 140 2.58 8.40 11.11
C ARG A 140 4.02 8.81 11.21
N TRP A 141 4.47 9.14 12.42
CA TRP A 141 5.81 9.62 12.68
C TRP A 141 6.53 8.75 13.70
N LYS A 142 7.82 8.56 13.48
CA LYS A 142 8.73 8.10 14.52
C LYS A 142 9.27 9.34 15.25
N LEU A 143 9.08 9.38 16.57
CA LEU A 143 9.58 10.44 17.44
C LEU A 143 10.72 9.91 18.28
N VAL A 144 11.79 10.70 18.44
CA VAL A 144 12.85 10.48 19.41
C VAL A 144 12.84 11.67 20.36
N ILE A 145 12.44 11.41 21.59
CA ILE A 145 12.12 12.44 22.58
C ILE A 145 13.19 12.39 23.68
N PRO A 146 14.07 13.38 23.77
CA PRO A 146 15.05 13.43 24.85
C PRO A 146 14.35 13.60 26.21
N SER A 147 14.99 13.19 27.29
CA SER A 147 14.38 13.15 28.62
C SER A 147 13.82 14.49 29.09
N ALA A 148 14.42 15.60 28.69
CA ALA A 148 13.94 16.96 29.01
C ALA A 148 12.56 17.30 28.43
N LEU A 149 12.18 16.64 27.31
CA LEU A 149 10.88 16.71 26.69
C LEU A 149 9.97 15.53 27.04
N GLY A 150 10.50 14.56 27.81
CA GLY A 150 9.82 13.37 28.29
C GLY A 150 9.55 13.43 29.79
N TYR A 151 10.06 12.44 30.54
CA TYR A 151 9.85 12.30 31.99
C TYR A 151 11.02 12.82 32.84
N GLY A 152 12.03 13.45 32.22
CA GLY A 152 13.13 14.09 32.91
C GLY A 152 14.03 13.15 33.70
N PRO A 153 14.78 13.70 34.71
CA PRO A 153 15.72 12.92 35.50
C PRO A 153 15.05 11.90 36.41
N GLN A 154 13.78 12.05 36.72
CA GLN A 154 13.03 11.13 37.61
C GLN A 154 12.46 9.93 36.86
N GLY A 155 12.23 10.04 35.55
CA GLY A 155 11.60 9.01 34.77
C GLY A 155 10.14 8.74 35.19
N ARG A 156 9.67 7.53 34.95
CA ARG A 156 8.37 7.00 35.38
C ARG A 156 8.53 5.52 35.80
N PRO A 157 9.03 5.28 37.00
CA PRO A 157 9.21 3.92 37.50
C PRO A 157 7.89 3.14 37.56
N PRO A 158 7.94 1.81 37.41
CA PRO A 158 9.11 0.97 37.16
C PRO A 158 9.55 0.92 35.69
N ASP A 159 8.75 1.44 34.75
CA ASP A 159 8.90 1.18 33.34
C ASP A 159 9.90 2.09 32.63
N ILE A 160 10.03 3.35 33.07
CA ILE A 160 10.87 4.35 32.42
C ILE A 160 11.91 4.87 33.42
N PRO A 161 13.22 4.57 33.23
CA PRO A 161 14.26 5.08 34.09
C PRO A 161 14.43 6.59 33.93
N GLY A 162 15.10 7.19 34.91
CA GLY A 162 15.48 8.62 34.84
C GLY A 162 16.41 8.90 33.66
N ASN A 163 16.31 10.07 33.08
CA ASN A 163 17.09 10.54 31.95
C ASN A 163 16.90 9.68 30.64
N ALA A 164 15.83 8.89 30.54
CA ALA A 164 15.59 8.05 29.40
C ALA A 164 15.18 8.88 28.19
N THR A 165 15.79 8.58 27.03
CA THR A 165 15.27 8.94 25.72
C THR A 165 14.12 8.01 25.37
N LEU A 166 13.03 8.56 24.90
CA LEU A 166 11.84 7.82 24.51
C LEU A 166 11.71 7.77 23.00
N ILE A 167 11.39 6.61 22.47
CA ILE A 167 11.13 6.42 21.05
C ILE A 167 9.66 6.03 20.89
N PHE A 168 8.93 6.80 20.10
CA PHE A 168 7.53 6.52 19.81
C PHE A 168 7.31 6.36 18.31
N ASP A 169 6.50 5.39 17.95
CA ASP A 169 5.82 5.31 16.66
C ASP A 169 4.38 5.79 16.90
N VAL A 170 4.01 6.94 16.34
CA VAL A 170 2.72 7.58 16.57
C VAL A 170 1.99 7.76 15.24
N GLU A 171 0.74 7.38 15.21
CA GLU A 171 -0.18 7.57 14.08
C GLU A 171 -1.37 8.42 14.54
N LEU A 172 -1.57 9.56 13.89
CA LEU A 172 -2.66 10.47 14.18
C LEU A 172 -3.90 10.09 13.37
N LEU A 173 -4.92 9.57 14.05
CA LEU A 173 -6.13 9.05 13.41
C LEU A 173 -7.24 10.09 13.27
N GLY A 174 -7.33 11.04 14.22
CA GLY A 174 -8.38 12.04 14.23
C GLY A 174 -8.14 13.19 15.20
N VAL A 175 -8.93 14.25 15.07
CA VAL A 175 -8.96 15.42 15.95
C VAL A 175 -10.42 15.81 16.24
N LYS A 176 -10.69 16.19 17.47
CA LYS A 176 -12.02 16.59 18.00
C LYS A 176 -11.94 17.95 18.66
#